data_8139d313964400b9543138bf3ff0e59f
#
_entry.id   8139d313964400b9543138bf3ff0e59f
#
_cell.length_a   1.000
_cell.length_b   1.000
_cell.length_c   1.000
_cell.angle_alpha   90.00
_cell.angle_beta   90.00
_cell.angle_gamma   90.00
#
_symmetry.space_group_name_H-M   'P 1'
#
loop_
_entity.id
_entity.type
_entity.pdbx_description
1 polymer ?
#
loop_
_entity_poly.entity_id
_entity_poly.type
_entity_poly.pdbx_seq_one_letter_code
_entity_poly.pdbx_strand_id
1 'polypeptide(L)'
;MAFFDLPLDELQVYLPERDEPTDFDAFWSTTLRQAHQHPLEARFTPVDYGLRTLEAFDVTFNGYAGQPVKGWLLLPKDREESLPAVVEYIGYGGGRGFPTDWLFWPSLGYAFMVMDTRGQGSSWRPGDTPDLPGDTATPSYPGFMTQGILDPHTYYYRRLFSDAVRAVETVEAHPAVDRSRIAVTGGSQGGGISLAVAALAPQVQGVMPDVPFLCHFRRATEITDSHPYNEIVRYCKVHRDKIEIVFCTLSYFDGLNFAARTRSPALFSVALMDDICPPSTVFAAYNHYAGMKDIRIYTYNQHEGGESFQNLEKARFLASLWG
;
A
#
# COMPACT_ATOMS: atom_id res chain seq x y z
N MET A 1 15.24 18.28 -5.24
CA MET A 1 15.49 18.34 -6.71
C MET A 1 14.60 19.40 -7.32
N ALA A 2 14.97 20.03 -8.44
CA ALA A 2 14.05 20.92 -9.16
C ALA A 2 12.93 20.12 -9.84
N PHE A 3 11.98 20.79 -10.46
CA PHE A 3 10.99 20.14 -11.32
C PHE A 3 11.70 19.42 -12.47
N PHE A 4 11.57 18.09 -12.53
CA PHE A 4 12.30 17.26 -13.49
C PHE A 4 11.38 16.41 -14.37
N ASP A 5 10.12 16.29 -13.97
CA ASP A 5 9.08 15.53 -14.67
C ASP A 5 8.25 16.46 -15.57
N LEU A 6 7.16 15.98 -16.10
CA LEU A 6 6.26 16.73 -16.97
C LEU A 6 5.69 17.99 -16.27
N PRO A 7 5.38 19.06 -17.02
CA PRO A 7 4.64 20.20 -16.49
C PRO A 7 3.26 19.78 -15.94
N LEU A 8 2.73 20.56 -15.00
CA LEU A 8 1.48 20.20 -14.31
C LEU A 8 0.28 20.04 -15.25
N ASP A 9 0.15 20.88 -16.24
CA ASP A 9 -0.91 20.81 -17.25
C ASP A 9 -0.84 19.52 -18.09
N GLU A 10 0.37 19.05 -18.41
CA GLU A 10 0.58 17.76 -19.06
C GLU A 10 0.29 16.60 -18.11
N LEU A 11 0.73 16.69 -16.84
CA LEU A 11 0.47 15.69 -15.80
C LEU A 11 -1.03 15.46 -15.59
N GLN A 12 -1.82 16.52 -15.54
CA GLN A 12 -3.26 16.44 -15.33
C GLN A 12 -4.02 15.62 -16.38
N VAL A 13 -3.45 15.51 -17.58
CA VAL A 13 -4.03 14.74 -18.70
C VAL A 13 -3.19 13.52 -19.10
N TYR A 14 -2.12 13.24 -18.34
CA TYR A 14 -1.22 12.14 -18.62
C TYR A 14 -1.90 10.79 -18.43
N LEU A 15 -2.29 10.14 -19.50
CA LEU A 15 -3.00 8.87 -19.54
C LEU A 15 -2.25 7.88 -20.45
N PRO A 16 -1.12 7.32 -19.99
CA PRO A 16 -0.34 6.37 -20.76
C PRO A 16 -1.10 5.06 -20.99
N GLU A 17 -0.73 4.32 -22.05
CA GLU A 17 -1.21 2.95 -22.21
C GLU A 17 -0.76 2.08 -21.02
N ARG A 18 -1.63 1.19 -20.57
CA ARG A 18 -1.34 0.28 -19.47
C ARG A 18 -0.80 -1.03 -20.01
N ASP A 19 0.32 -1.48 -19.52
CA ASP A 19 0.81 -2.85 -19.69
C ASP A 19 -0.03 -3.79 -18.82
N GLU A 20 -1.16 -4.25 -19.33
CA GLU A 20 -2.09 -5.10 -18.58
C GLU A 20 -2.02 -6.55 -19.08
N PRO A 21 -1.66 -7.52 -18.20
CA PRO A 21 -1.73 -8.93 -18.56
C PRO A 21 -3.16 -9.37 -18.86
N THR A 22 -3.36 -10.16 -19.89
CA THR A 22 -4.71 -10.62 -20.30
C THR A 22 -5.38 -11.49 -19.26
N ASP A 23 -4.62 -12.12 -18.37
CA ASP A 23 -5.09 -12.97 -17.26
C ASP A 23 -4.99 -12.29 -15.89
N PHE A 24 -4.80 -10.97 -15.82
CA PHE A 24 -4.64 -10.20 -14.58
C PHE A 24 -5.68 -10.55 -13.51
N ASP A 25 -6.96 -10.53 -13.90
CA ASP A 25 -8.07 -10.81 -12.95
C ASP A 25 -8.08 -12.29 -12.51
N ALA A 26 -7.76 -13.20 -13.41
CA ALA A 26 -7.65 -14.63 -13.09
C ALA A 26 -6.47 -14.93 -12.16
N PHE A 27 -5.33 -14.26 -12.36
CA PHE A 27 -4.15 -14.35 -11.51
C PHE A 27 -4.48 -13.92 -10.07
N TRP A 28 -5.07 -12.72 -9.88
CA TRP A 28 -5.41 -12.22 -8.56
C TRP A 28 -6.52 -12.98 -7.88
N SER A 29 -7.57 -13.36 -8.62
CA SER A 29 -8.64 -14.22 -8.09
C SER A 29 -8.10 -15.57 -7.61
N THR A 30 -7.16 -16.16 -8.35
CA THR A 30 -6.52 -17.43 -7.96
C THR A 30 -5.61 -17.23 -6.75
N THR A 31 -4.83 -16.16 -6.72
CA THR A 31 -3.93 -15.82 -5.60
C THR A 31 -4.72 -15.66 -4.29
N LEU A 32 -5.80 -14.88 -4.30
CA LEU A 32 -6.63 -14.68 -3.10
C LEU A 32 -7.36 -15.96 -2.68
N ARG A 33 -7.86 -16.75 -3.63
CA ARG A 33 -8.47 -18.04 -3.32
C ARG A 33 -7.47 -19.00 -2.64
N GLN A 34 -6.19 -18.98 -3.04
CA GLN A 34 -5.14 -19.74 -2.37
C GLN A 34 -4.87 -19.22 -0.96
N ALA A 35 -4.82 -17.90 -0.76
CA ALA A 35 -4.67 -17.31 0.56
C ALA A 35 -5.84 -17.69 1.50
N HIS A 36 -7.07 -17.72 0.99
CA HIS A 36 -8.27 -18.09 1.75
C HIS A 36 -8.36 -19.61 2.08
N GLN A 37 -7.52 -20.47 1.50
CA GLN A 37 -7.41 -21.86 1.95
C GLN A 37 -6.84 -21.97 3.37
N HIS A 38 -6.20 -20.91 3.85
CA HIS A 38 -5.68 -20.81 5.21
C HIS A 38 -6.64 -19.97 6.05
N PRO A 39 -7.15 -20.50 7.19
CA PRO A 39 -7.96 -19.73 8.12
C PRO A 39 -7.27 -18.43 8.54
N LEU A 40 -8.02 -17.35 8.70
CA LEU A 40 -7.47 -16.03 9.07
C LEU A 40 -6.78 -16.05 10.44
N GLU A 41 -7.35 -16.75 11.42
CA GLU A 41 -6.87 -16.88 12.80
C GLU A 41 -6.44 -15.54 13.43
N ALA A 42 -7.22 -14.49 13.18
CA ALA A 42 -6.95 -13.17 13.72
C ALA A 42 -6.93 -13.20 15.25
N ARG A 43 -5.85 -12.74 15.84
CA ARG A 43 -5.64 -12.66 17.30
C ARG A 43 -5.32 -11.22 17.67
N PHE A 44 -6.00 -10.72 18.70
CA PHE A 44 -5.85 -9.38 19.24
C PHE A 44 -5.43 -9.49 20.68
N THR A 45 -4.13 -9.35 20.95
CA THR A 45 -3.58 -9.44 22.31
C THR A 45 -3.42 -8.05 22.91
N PRO A 46 -4.15 -7.68 23.98
CA PRO A 46 -3.99 -6.38 24.61
C PRO A 46 -2.56 -6.15 25.07
N VAL A 47 -2.06 -4.93 24.85
CA VAL A 47 -0.72 -4.50 25.27
C VAL A 47 -0.80 -3.15 25.98
N ASP A 48 0.05 -2.94 27.00
CA ASP A 48 0.09 -1.68 27.72
C ASP A 48 1.31 -0.84 27.31
N TYR A 49 1.04 0.27 26.62
CA TYR A 49 2.01 1.30 26.26
C TYR A 49 1.76 2.62 26.99
N GLY A 50 1.00 2.61 28.10
CA GLY A 50 0.68 3.79 28.89
C GLY A 50 -0.33 4.73 28.21
N LEU A 51 -1.02 4.31 27.16
CA LEU A 51 -2.01 5.10 26.46
C LEU A 51 -3.30 5.24 27.30
N ARG A 52 -3.64 6.45 27.73
CA ARG A 52 -4.77 6.67 28.65
C ARG A 52 -6.12 6.61 27.95
N THR A 53 -6.22 7.15 26.73
CA THR A 53 -7.46 7.29 25.95
C THR A 53 -7.65 6.21 24.89
N LEU A 54 -6.63 5.39 24.66
CA LEU A 54 -6.61 4.36 23.63
C LEU A 54 -6.32 2.99 24.21
N GLU A 55 -6.94 1.96 23.64
CA GLU A 55 -6.52 0.55 23.79
C GLU A 55 -5.61 0.20 22.61
N ALA A 56 -4.56 -0.58 22.90
CA ALA A 56 -3.65 -1.08 21.89
C ALA A 56 -3.60 -2.62 21.94
N PHE A 57 -3.55 -3.23 20.76
CA PHE A 57 -3.49 -4.69 20.61
C PHE A 57 -2.33 -5.07 19.70
N ASP A 58 -1.52 -6.03 20.14
CA ASP A 58 -0.64 -6.79 19.22
C ASP A 58 -1.51 -7.72 18.39
N VAL A 59 -1.53 -7.47 17.10
CA VAL A 59 -2.32 -8.25 16.14
C VAL A 59 -1.45 -9.28 15.45
N THR A 60 -1.97 -10.50 15.31
CA THR A 60 -1.38 -11.54 14.48
C THR A 60 -2.48 -12.19 13.66
N PHE A 61 -2.25 -12.37 12.37
CA PHE A 61 -3.18 -13.05 11.47
C PHE A 61 -2.42 -13.86 10.39
N ASN A 62 -3.09 -14.82 9.79
CA ASN A 62 -2.53 -15.61 8.71
C ASN A 62 -2.68 -14.88 7.37
N GLY A 63 -1.57 -14.47 6.79
CA GLY A 63 -1.45 -13.87 5.46
C GLY A 63 -1.27 -14.90 4.35
N TYR A 64 -0.41 -14.57 3.38
CA TYR A 64 -0.04 -15.46 2.26
C TYR A 64 0.45 -16.82 2.78
N ALA A 65 -0.10 -17.90 2.20
CA ALA A 65 0.24 -19.29 2.54
C ALA A 65 0.12 -19.64 4.04
N GLY A 66 -0.76 -18.95 4.77
CA GLY A 66 -0.95 -19.16 6.21
C GLY A 66 0.20 -18.64 7.09
N GLN A 67 1.13 -17.90 6.52
CA GLN A 67 2.25 -17.34 7.28
C GLN A 67 1.76 -16.21 8.20
N PRO A 68 2.26 -16.14 9.46
CA PRO A 68 1.82 -15.11 10.39
C PRO A 68 2.32 -13.71 9.98
N VAL A 69 1.42 -12.75 10.00
CA VAL A 69 1.67 -11.33 9.78
C VAL A 69 1.32 -10.58 11.05
N LYS A 70 2.14 -9.61 11.40
CA LYS A 70 1.96 -8.76 12.58
C LYS A 70 1.26 -7.44 12.21
N GLY A 71 0.69 -6.79 13.21
CA GLY A 71 0.12 -5.46 13.11
C GLY A 71 -0.14 -4.85 14.48
N TRP A 72 -0.55 -3.60 14.51
CA TRP A 72 -1.14 -2.97 15.67
C TRP A 72 -2.58 -2.61 15.38
N LEU A 73 -3.49 -2.84 16.35
CA LEU A 73 -4.82 -2.27 16.36
C LEU A 73 -4.95 -1.30 17.52
N LEU A 74 -5.36 -0.07 17.26
CA LEU A 74 -5.62 0.96 18.25
C LEU A 74 -7.10 1.34 18.20
N LEU A 75 -7.73 1.39 19.38
CA LEU A 75 -9.14 1.72 19.53
C LEU A 75 -9.30 2.84 20.57
N PRO A 76 -10.15 3.87 20.34
CA PRO A 76 -10.62 4.75 21.38
C PRO A 76 -11.26 3.95 22.54
N LYS A 77 -10.95 4.30 23.78
CA LYS A 77 -11.57 3.66 24.98
C LYS A 77 -13.02 4.06 25.13
N ASP A 78 -13.31 5.34 24.94
CA ASP A 78 -14.67 5.87 25.03
C ASP A 78 -15.35 5.66 23.65
N ARG A 79 -16.05 4.52 23.53
CA ARG A 79 -16.86 4.18 22.37
C ARG A 79 -18.17 3.54 22.82
N GLU A 80 -19.27 4.05 22.30
CA GLU A 80 -20.61 3.50 22.57
C GLU A 80 -21.06 2.59 21.42
N GLU A 81 -20.51 2.79 20.22
CA GLU A 81 -20.86 2.05 19.00
C GLU A 81 -19.63 1.45 18.32
N SER A 82 -19.87 0.64 17.28
CA SER A 82 -18.80 0.18 16.39
C SER A 82 -18.22 1.35 15.60
N LEU A 83 -16.90 1.33 15.45
CA LEU A 83 -16.12 2.44 14.90
C LEU A 83 -15.85 2.25 13.40
N PRO A 84 -15.88 3.31 12.60
CA PRO A 84 -15.29 3.28 11.27
C PRO A 84 -13.78 2.97 11.40
N ALA A 85 -13.21 2.26 10.43
CA ALA A 85 -11.84 1.80 10.50
C ALA A 85 -10.95 2.35 9.40
N VAL A 86 -9.70 2.60 9.73
CA VAL A 86 -8.64 2.91 8.78
C VAL A 86 -7.54 1.86 8.89
N VAL A 87 -7.19 1.23 7.76
CA VAL A 87 -6.06 0.32 7.66
C VAL A 87 -4.93 1.04 6.92
N GLU A 88 -3.76 1.08 7.54
CA GLU A 88 -2.58 1.74 6.98
C GLU A 88 -1.50 0.73 6.59
N TYR A 89 -0.92 0.96 5.41
CA TYR A 89 0.22 0.22 4.88
C TYR A 89 1.46 1.11 4.88
N ILE A 90 2.62 0.49 5.09
CA ILE A 90 3.87 1.19 5.43
C ILE A 90 4.72 1.40 4.19
N GLY A 91 5.45 2.51 4.15
CA GLY A 91 6.44 2.84 3.13
C GLY A 91 7.59 1.83 3.10
N TYR A 92 8.31 1.77 1.98
CA TYR A 92 9.39 0.82 1.72
C TYR A 92 10.48 0.85 2.81
N GLY A 93 10.86 -0.34 3.27
CA GLY A 93 11.89 -0.53 4.30
C GLY A 93 11.43 -0.31 5.74
N GLY A 94 10.21 0.21 5.96
CA GLY A 94 9.64 0.41 7.30
C GLY A 94 8.87 -0.80 7.83
N GLY A 95 8.70 -0.86 9.14
CA GLY A 95 7.88 -1.82 9.86
C GLY A 95 6.86 -1.14 10.76
N ARG A 96 6.06 -1.93 11.46
CA ARG A 96 4.93 -1.45 12.29
C ARG A 96 5.32 -0.54 13.47
N GLY A 97 6.62 -0.48 13.86
CA GLY A 97 7.08 0.35 14.97
C GLY A 97 6.36 0.05 16.28
N PHE A 98 6.02 1.11 17.00
CA PHE A 98 5.29 1.05 18.25
C PHE A 98 3.87 1.62 18.12
N PRO A 99 2.91 1.21 18.97
CA PRO A 99 1.57 1.81 18.98
C PRO A 99 1.55 3.33 19.11
N THR A 100 2.54 3.91 19.78
CA THR A 100 2.69 5.36 19.94
C THR A 100 3.03 6.11 18.66
N ASP A 101 3.47 5.44 17.62
CA ASP A 101 3.75 6.04 16.33
C ASP A 101 2.46 6.33 15.50
N TRP A 102 1.30 5.81 15.93
CA TRP A 102 0.09 5.71 15.15
C TRP A 102 -1.14 6.36 15.82
N LEU A 103 -0.95 7.53 16.44
CA LEU A 103 -2.00 8.15 17.28
C LEU A 103 -3.00 9.00 16.50
N PHE A 104 -2.71 9.37 15.25
CA PHE A 104 -3.54 10.31 14.48
C PHE A 104 -4.99 9.82 14.33
N TRP A 105 -5.19 8.69 13.68
CA TRP A 105 -6.54 8.17 13.39
C TRP A 105 -7.35 7.80 14.64
N PRO A 106 -6.80 7.08 15.63
CA PRO A 106 -7.58 6.76 16.82
C PRO A 106 -7.89 7.99 17.67
N SER A 107 -7.09 9.06 17.60
CA SER A 107 -7.42 10.34 18.26
C SER A 107 -8.61 11.06 17.61
N LEU A 108 -8.94 10.73 16.36
CA LEU A 108 -10.10 11.24 15.64
C LEU A 108 -11.35 10.33 15.78
N GLY A 109 -11.27 9.27 16.58
CA GLY A 109 -12.40 8.38 16.82
C GLY A 109 -12.48 7.15 15.91
N TYR A 110 -11.47 6.89 15.07
CA TYR A 110 -11.43 5.72 14.20
C TYR A 110 -10.78 4.51 14.89
N ALA A 111 -11.27 3.31 14.61
CA ALA A 111 -10.45 2.10 14.78
C ALA A 111 -9.29 2.18 13.78
N PHE A 112 -8.08 1.99 14.25
CA PHE A 112 -6.91 2.10 13.38
C PHE A 112 -6.08 0.82 13.41
N MET A 113 -5.79 0.28 12.25
CA MET A 113 -4.88 -0.85 12.10
C MET A 113 -3.72 -0.51 11.18
N VAL A 114 -2.49 -0.72 11.64
CA VAL A 114 -1.31 -0.76 10.77
C VAL A 114 -0.85 -2.19 10.58
N MET A 115 -0.68 -2.60 9.32
CA MET A 115 -0.08 -3.89 8.97
C MET A 115 1.43 -3.77 8.91
N ASP A 116 2.12 -4.69 9.57
CA ASP A 116 3.57 -4.83 9.42
C ASP A 116 3.95 -5.42 8.06
N THR A 117 5.05 -4.97 7.50
CA THR A 117 5.45 -5.34 6.14
C THR A 117 6.43 -6.52 6.19
N ARG A 118 6.00 -7.69 5.68
CA ARG A 118 6.82 -8.91 5.68
C ARG A 118 8.24 -8.66 5.17
N GLY A 119 9.24 -9.15 5.89
CA GLY A 119 10.66 -9.06 5.54
C GLY A 119 11.26 -7.67 5.61
N GLN A 120 10.46 -6.62 5.78
CA GLN A 120 10.91 -5.23 5.93
C GLN A 120 11.00 -4.84 7.41
N GLY A 121 11.27 -3.56 7.70
CA GLY A 121 11.31 -3.08 9.08
C GLY A 121 12.72 -2.96 9.66
N SER A 122 13.72 -2.67 8.83
CA SER A 122 15.09 -2.47 9.29
C SER A 122 15.78 -1.23 8.70
N SER A 123 15.03 -0.39 7.95
CA SER A 123 15.61 0.81 7.36
C SER A 123 15.38 2.07 8.20
N TRP A 124 14.14 2.33 8.63
CA TRP A 124 13.78 3.56 9.34
C TRP A 124 12.76 3.37 10.47
N ARG A 125 12.08 2.20 10.53
CA ARG A 125 11.16 1.83 11.61
C ARG A 125 11.18 0.32 11.79
N PRO A 126 11.19 -0.22 13.02
CA PRO A 126 11.30 -1.66 13.26
C PRO A 126 10.03 -2.42 12.85
N GLY A 127 10.21 -3.64 12.33
CA GLY A 127 9.16 -4.60 12.00
C GLY A 127 9.43 -5.97 12.62
N ASP A 128 8.38 -6.81 12.66
CA ASP A 128 8.40 -8.11 13.35
C ASP A 128 7.88 -9.26 12.46
N THR A 129 7.51 -8.98 11.20
CA THR A 129 6.99 -10.00 10.28
C THR A 129 8.09 -10.53 9.37
N PRO A 130 8.51 -11.81 9.52
CA PRO A 130 9.49 -12.40 8.61
C PRO A 130 8.88 -12.66 7.23
N ASP A 131 9.71 -12.65 6.19
CA ASP A 131 9.36 -13.22 4.89
C ASP A 131 9.93 -14.63 4.76
N LEU A 132 9.08 -15.59 4.46
CA LEU A 132 9.45 -17.00 4.25
C LEU A 132 9.15 -17.37 2.79
N PRO A 133 10.05 -17.04 1.85
CA PRO A 133 9.77 -17.16 0.42
C PRO A 133 9.66 -18.61 -0.10
N GLY A 134 9.98 -19.62 0.71
CA GLY A 134 10.00 -21.01 0.27
C GLY A 134 11.15 -21.33 -0.70
N ASP A 135 10.96 -22.31 -1.59
CA ASP A 135 11.99 -22.81 -2.50
C ASP A 135 12.15 -21.97 -3.79
N THR A 136 11.60 -20.77 -3.83
CA THR A 136 11.51 -19.95 -5.05
C THR A 136 12.57 -18.85 -5.14
N ALA A 137 13.60 -18.90 -4.30
CA ALA A 137 14.67 -17.90 -4.27
C ALA A 137 15.47 -17.92 -5.59
N THR A 138 15.50 -16.79 -6.28
CA THR A 138 16.35 -16.55 -7.46
C THR A 138 17.37 -15.45 -7.16
N PRO A 139 18.48 -15.36 -7.92
CA PRO A 139 19.38 -14.21 -7.78
C PRO A 139 18.61 -12.89 -7.91
N SER A 140 18.83 -11.99 -6.97
CA SER A 140 18.16 -10.68 -6.89
C SER A 140 19.15 -9.57 -6.54
N TYR A 141 18.82 -8.33 -6.89
CA TYR A 141 19.53 -7.17 -6.36
C TYR A 141 19.12 -6.95 -4.89
N PRO A 142 20.03 -6.50 -4.00
CA PRO A 142 19.67 -6.24 -2.60
C PRO A 142 18.47 -5.30 -2.46
N GLY A 143 17.45 -5.76 -1.75
CA GLY A 143 16.15 -5.09 -1.57
C GLY A 143 14.99 -6.03 -1.87
N PHE A 144 13.80 -5.48 -2.04
CA PHE A 144 12.59 -6.28 -2.23
C PHE A 144 12.02 -6.22 -3.67
N MET A 145 12.44 -5.21 -4.46
CA MET A 145 11.87 -4.99 -5.80
C MET A 145 12.20 -6.08 -6.81
N THR A 146 13.27 -6.84 -6.57
CA THR A 146 13.72 -7.86 -7.53
C THR A 146 13.61 -9.29 -7.01
N GLN A 147 13.05 -9.49 -5.81
CA GLN A 147 12.88 -10.82 -5.24
C GLN A 147 11.80 -11.61 -5.99
N GLY A 148 12.21 -12.66 -6.71
CA GLY A 148 11.32 -13.47 -7.54
C GLY A 148 10.81 -12.77 -8.80
N ILE A 149 11.46 -11.71 -9.28
CA ILE A 149 10.99 -10.82 -10.35
C ILE A 149 10.83 -11.49 -11.73
N LEU A 150 11.34 -12.70 -11.92
CA LEU A 150 11.23 -13.42 -13.20
C LEU A 150 9.91 -14.19 -13.35
N ASP A 151 9.10 -14.28 -12.31
CA ASP A 151 7.82 -15.00 -12.34
C ASP A 151 6.83 -14.31 -11.38
N PRO A 152 5.64 -13.86 -11.86
CA PRO A 152 4.64 -13.22 -11.01
C PRO A 152 4.16 -14.11 -9.86
N HIS A 153 4.25 -15.45 -10.00
CA HIS A 153 3.87 -16.38 -8.94
C HIS A 153 4.86 -16.42 -7.77
N THR A 154 6.12 -16.05 -7.99
CA THR A 154 7.18 -16.06 -6.98
C THR A 154 7.54 -14.64 -6.49
N TYR A 155 7.04 -13.61 -7.17
CA TYR A 155 7.39 -12.23 -6.89
C TYR A 155 6.98 -11.81 -5.47
N TYR A 156 7.83 -11.06 -4.80
CA TYR A 156 7.64 -10.61 -3.42
C TYR A 156 6.30 -9.93 -3.19
N TYR A 157 5.88 -9.03 -4.06
CA TYR A 157 4.64 -8.26 -3.91
C TYR A 157 3.38 -9.11 -4.04
N ARG A 158 3.42 -10.30 -4.63
CA ARG A 158 2.29 -11.23 -4.58
C ARG A 158 1.96 -11.63 -3.15
N ARG A 159 3.00 -11.91 -2.34
CA ARG A 159 2.83 -12.25 -0.92
C ARG A 159 2.35 -11.04 -0.14
N LEU A 160 2.99 -9.89 -0.35
CA LEU A 160 2.66 -8.66 0.38
C LEU A 160 1.24 -8.15 0.10
N PHE A 161 0.78 -8.15 -1.16
CA PHE A 161 -0.58 -7.71 -1.49
C PHE A 161 -1.63 -8.69 -0.96
N SER A 162 -1.33 -10.01 -0.93
CA SER A 162 -2.21 -10.99 -0.27
C SER A 162 -2.33 -10.71 1.22
N ASP A 163 -1.24 -10.42 1.92
CA ASP A 163 -1.27 -10.04 3.34
C ASP A 163 -2.10 -8.77 3.56
N ALA A 164 -1.96 -7.80 2.67
CA ALA A 164 -2.65 -6.53 2.78
C ALA A 164 -4.18 -6.68 2.63
N VAL A 165 -4.65 -7.56 1.76
CA VAL A 165 -6.08 -7.93 1.69
C VAL A 165 -6.51 -8.62 2.99
N ARG A 166 -5.72 -9.57 3.50
CA ARG A 166 -6.01 -10.27 4.76
C ARG A 166 -6.01 -9.33 5.97
N ALA A 167 -5.26 -8.22 5.93
CA ALA A 167 -5.30 -7.19 6.97
C ALA A 167 -6.65 -6.47 7.03
N VAL A 168 -7.30 -6.21 5.90
CA VAL A 168 -8.67 -5.67 5.87
C VAL A 168 -9.64 -6.67 6.50
N GLU A 169 -9.56 -7.95 6.14
CA GLU A 169 -10.40 -9.00 6.74
C GLU A 169 -10.15 -9.13 8.25
N THR A 170 -8.92 -8.88 8.69
CA THR A 170 -8.55 -8.92 10.12
C THR A 170 -9.20 -7.80 10.90
N VAL A 171 -9.15 -6.55 10.41
CA VAL A 171 -9.82 -5.44 11.10
C VAL A 171 -11.34 -5.63 11.10
N GLU A 172 -11.89 -6.13 10.01
CA GLU A 172 -13.31 -6.47 9.85
C GLU A 172 -13.79 -7.54 10.85
N ALA A 173 -12.91 -8.45 11.26
CA ALA A 173 -13.22 -9.49 12.24
C ALA A 173 -13.32 -8.97 13.68
N HIS A 174 -12.83 -7.76 13.98
CA HIS A 174 -12.88 -7.22 15.35
C HIS A 174 -14.27 -6.65 15.68
N PRO A 175 -14.88 -7.01 16.85
CA PRO A 175 -16.26 -6.63 17.18
C PRO A 175 -16.49 -5.13 17.35
N ALA A 176 -15.45 -4.34 17.62
CA ALA A 176 -15.54 -2.89 17.73
C ALA A 176 -15.52 -2.15 16.38
N VAL A 177 -15.42 -2.86 15.24
CA VAL A 177 -15.30 -2.26 13.92
C VAL A 177 -16.62 -2.32 13.16
N ASP A 178 -17.01 -1.21 12.56
CA ASP A 178 -18.09 -1.14 11.59
C ASP A 178 -17.58 -1.59 10.20
N ARG A 179 -18.00 -2.78 9.81
CA ARG A 179 -17.59 -3.42 8.55
C ARG A 179 -18.03 -2.66 7.29
N SER A 180 -19.02 -1.77 7.42
CA SER A 180 -19.52 -0.96 6.30
C SER A 180 -18.71 0.34 6.11
N ARG A 181 -17.78 0.67 7.02
CA ARG A 181 -16.99 1.90 7.01
C ARG A 181 -15.50 1.59 7.19
N ILE A 182 -14.88 1.00 6.17
CA ILE A 182 -13.45 0.67 6.17
C ILE A 182 -12.75 1.43 5.05
N ALA A 183 -11.71 2.20 5.38
CA ALA A 183 -10.82 2.86 4.44
C ALA A 183 -9.40 2.32 4.53
N VAL A 184 -8.66 2.46 3.43
CA VAL A 184 -7.24 2.11 3.35
C VAL A 184 -6.41 3.33 3.02
N THR A 185 -5.21 3.41 3.58
CA THR A 185 -4.26 4.52 3.37
C THR A 185 -2.82 4.05 3.44
N GLY A 186 -1.93 4.88 2.99
CA GLY A 186 -0.49 4.71 3.14
C GLY A 186 0.28 5.67 2.25
N GLY A 187 1.53 5.94 2.64
CA GLY A 187 2.45 6.73 1.84
C GLY A 187 3.39 5.85 1.03
N SER A 188 3.79 6.29 -0.17
CA SER A 188 4.78 5.59 -0.99
C SER A 188 4.39 4.14 -1.30
N GLN A 189 5.16 3.15 -0.89
CA GLN A 189 4.79 1.73 -0.99
C GLN A 189 3.39 1.48 -0.40
N GLY A 190 3.09 2.08 0.75
CA GLY A 190 1.77 1.97 1.37
C GLY A 190 0.65 2.51 0.49
N GLY A 191 0.90 3.58 -0.27
CA GLY A 191 -0.04 4.13 -1.25
C GLY A 191 -0.31 3.16 -2.40
N GLY A 192 0.73 2.56 -2.96
CA GLY A 192 0.61 1.52 -4.00
C GLY A 192 -0.13 0.27 -3.50
N ILE A 193 0.16 -0.17 -2.25
CA ILE A 193 -0.57 -1.27 -1.61
C ILE A 193 -2.05 -0.90 -1.42
N SER A 194 -2.35 0.34 -1.01
CA SER A 194 -3.74 0.81 -0.84
C SER A 194 -4.53 0.75 -2.13
N LEU A 195 -3.93 1.08 -3.28
CA LEU A 195 -4.55 0.94 -4.61
C LEU A 195 -4.84 -0.52 -4.94
N ALA A 196 -3.87 -1.40 -4.69
CA ALA A 196 -4.04 -2.84 -4.94
C ALA A 196 -5.15 -3.42 -4.06
N VAL A 197 -5.15 -3.12 -2.76
CA VAL A 197 -6.16 -3.61 -1.82
C VAL A 197 -7.55 -3.11 -2.18
N ALA A 198 -7.70 -1.84 -2.54
CA ALA A 198 -9.00 -1.28 -2.93
C ALA A 198 -9.60 -1.93 -4.18
N ALA A 199 -8.76 -2.44 -5.09
CA ALA A 199 -9.22 -3.21 -6.24
C ALA A 199 -9.54 -4.67 -5.89
N LEU A 200 -8.84 -5.25 -4.91
CA LEU A 200 -8.93 -6.67 -4.56
C LEU A 200 -9.88 -6.97 -3.39
N ALA A 201 -10.20 -5.98 -2.57
CA ALA A 201 -11.06 -6.08 -1.39
C ALA A 201 -12.28 -5.16 -1.54
N PRO A 202 -13.41 -5.66 -2.07
CA PRO A 202 -14.58 -4.85 -2.41
C PRO A 202 -15.28 -4.20 -1.20
N GLN A 203 -14.98 -4.63 0.03
CA GLN A 203 -15.48 -4.04 1.26
C GLN A 203 -14.82 -2.69 1.60
N VAL A 204 -13.72 -2.31 0.95
CA VAL A 204 -13.07 -1.01 1.14
C VAL A 204 -13.95 0.10 0.58
N GLN A 205 -14.28 1.10 1.41
CA GLN A 205 -15.18 2.19 1.08
C GLN A 205 -14.49 3.54 0.86
N GLY A 206 -13.22 3.66 1.19
CA GLY A 206 -12.41 4.86 0.95
C GLY A 206 -10.95 4.52 0.75
N VAL A 207 -10.27 5.26 -0.13
CA VAL A 207 -8.88 5.00 -0.51
C VAL A 207 -8.08 6.29 -0.45
N MET A 208 -7.00 6.32 0.32
CA MET A 208 -6.19 7.53 0.49
C MET A 208 -4.70 7.24 0.22
N PRO A 209 -4.30 7.08 -1.06
CA PRO A 209 -2.91 6.81 -1.43
C PRO A 209 -2.12 8.11 -1.48
N ASP A 210 -1.11 8.23 -0.62
CA ASP A 210 -0.21 9.38 -0.61
C ASP A 210 1.05 9.07 -1.42
N VAL A 211 1.37 9.94 -2.39
CA VAL A 211 2.56 9.79 -3.28
C VAL A 211 2.82 8.33 -3.67
N PRO A 212 1.84 7.60 -4.24
CA PRO A 212 1.90 6.16 -4.37
C PRO A 212 3.07 5.66 -5.21
N PHE A 213 3.90 4.80 -4.59
CA PHE A 213 4.90 3.96 -5.25
C PHE A 213 4.24 2.76 -5.94
N LEU A 214 4.99 1.97 -6.68
CA LEU A 214 4.51 0.78 -7.43
C LEU A 214 3.55 1.13 -8.57
N CYS A 215 3.70 2.30 -9.16
CA CYS A 215 2.89 2.79 -10.27
C CYS A 215 3.78 3.08 -11.47
N HIS A 216 3.33 2.64 -12.67
CA HIS A 216 3.98 2.91 -13.95
C HIS A 216 5.50 2.58 -13.93
N PHE A 217 5.81 1.32 -13.61
CA PHE A 217 7.19 0.86 -13.36
C PHE A 217 8.17 1.21 -14.48
N ARG A 218 7.79 1.01 -15.76
CA ARG A 218 8.69 1.30 -16.89
C ARG A 218 9.07 2.78 -16.91
N ARG A 219 8.08 3.68 -16.83
CA ARG A 219 8.31 5.13 -16.76
C ARG A 219 9.18 5.51 -15.58
N ALA A 220 8.89 4.98 -14.39
CA ALA A 220 9.68 5.27 -13.20
C ALA A 220 11.15 4.90 -13.38
N THR A 221 11.45 3.70 -13.89
CA THR A 221 12.82 3.24 -14.11
C THR A 221 13.59 4.03 -15.18
N GLU A 222 12.89 4.79 -16.01
CA GLU A 222 13.49 5.63 -17.06
C GLU A 222 13.81 7.05 -16.60
N ILE A 223 13.07 7.58 -15.60
CA ILE A 223 13.16 9.01 -15.25
C ILE A 223 13.73 9.28 -13.85
N THR A 224 13.90 8.26 -13.00
CA THR A 224 14.53 8.44 -11.69
C THR A 224 15.65 7.43 -11.42
N ASP A 225 16.71 7.91 -10.79
CA ASP A 225 17.81 7.08 -10.26
C ASP A 225 17.60 6.73 -8.77
N SER A 226 16.52 7.17 -8.17
CA SER A 226 16.25 7.00 -6.75
C SER A 226 15.79 5.57 -6.42
N HIS A 227 16.14 5.08 -5.24
CA HIS A 227 15.60 3.84 -4.70
C HIS A 227 14.15 4.07 -4.23
N PRO A 228 13.27 3.04 -4.33
CA PRO A 228 13.56 1.64 -4.69
C PRO A 228 13.49 1.29 -6.18
N TYR A 229 12.99 2.17 -7.08
CA TYR A 229 12.93 1.85 -8.53
C TYR A 229 14.30 1.49 -9.12
N ASN A 230 15.38 2.10 -8.61
CA ASN A 230 16.74 1.82 -9.07
C ASN A 230 17.19 0.35 -8.85
N GLU A 231 16.55 -0.39 -7.92
CA GLU A 231 16.83 -1.83 -7.75
C GLU A 231 16.51 -2.61 -9.05
N ILE A 232 15.39 -2.25 -9.71
CA ILE A 232 14.98 -2.84 -10.98
C ILE A 232 16.00 -2.49 -12.07
N VAL A 233 16.40 -1.22 -12.15
CA VAL A 233 17.41 -0.73 -13.11
C VAL A 233 18.72 -1.51 -12.95
N ARG A 234 19.19 -1.67 -11.70
CA ARG A 234 20.42 -2.41 -11.38
C ARG A 234 20.33 -3.88 -11.77
N TYR A 235 19.19 -4.50 -11.53
CA TYR A 235 18.94 -5.87 -11.94
C TYR A 235 18.97 -6.01 -13.47
N CYS A 236 18.23 -5.18 -14.20
CA CYS A 236 18.16 -5.20 -15.66
C CYS A 236 19.52 -4.87 -16.32
N LYS A 237 20.35 -4.04 -15.71
CA LYS A 237 21.71 -3.75 -16.17
C LYS A 237 22.58 -5.00 -16.25
N VAL A 238 22.38 -5.93 -15.33
CA VAL A 238 23.13 -7.22 -15.28
C VAL A 238 22.42 -8.27 -16.13
N HIS A 239 21.11 -8.38 -16.05
CA HIS A 239 20.29 -9.40 -16.72
C HIS A 239 19.60 -8.83 -17.97
N ARG A 240 20.41 -8.41 -18.96
CA ARG A 240 19.95 -7.67 -20.15
C ARG A 240 18.98 -8.47 -21.04
N ASP A 241 19.08 -9.80 -21.01
CA ASP A 241 18.21 -10.73 -21.72
C ASP A 241 16.87 -11.01 -21.02
N LYS A 242 16.66 -10.45 -19.82
CA LYS A 242 15.48 -10.68 -19.00
C LYS A 242 14.55 -9.44 -18.87
N ILE A 243 14.88 -8.32 -19.52
CA ILE A 243 14.15 -7.05 -19.36
C ILE A 243 12.65 -7.24 -19.61
N GLU A 244 12.26 -7.89 -20.69
CA GLU A 244 10.84 -8.07 -21.01
C GLU A 244 10.12 -8.99 -20.02
N ILE A 245 10.79 -10.03 -19.52
CA ILE A 245 10.24 -10.92 -18.46
C ILE A 245 10.04 -10.13 -17.16
N VAL A 246 11.00 -9.27 -16.81
CA VAL A 246 10.92 -8.40 -15.62
C VAL A 246 9.68 -7.51 -15.70
N PHE A 247 9.50 -6.76 -16.79
CA PHE A 247 8.34 -5.86 -16.92
C PHE A 247 7.03 -6.61 -17.12
N CYS A 248 7.04 -7.78 -17.73
CA CYS A 248 5.88 -8.67 -17.76
C CYS A 248 5.47 -9.10 -16.33
N THR A 249 6.42 -9.46 -15.46
CA THR A 249 6.10 -9.74 -14.05
C THR A 249 5.57 -8.50 -13.33
N LEU A 250 6.24 -7.35 -13.47
CA LEU A 250 5.86 -6.10 -12.81
C LEU A 250 4.46 -5.63 -13.20
N SER A 251 3.99 -5.90 -14.42
CA SER A 251 2.68 -5.49 -14.89
C SER A 251 1.51 -6.10 -14.09
N TYR A 252 1.70 -7.27 -13.49
CA TYR A 252 0.72 -7.87 -12.55
C TYR A 252 0.60 -7.10 -11.22
N PHE A 253 1.55 -6.23 -10.93
CA PHE A 253 1.66 -5.50 -9.65
C PHE A 253 1.62 -3.99 -9.83
N ASP A 254 1.43 -3.50 -11.06
CA ASP A 254 1.39 -2.07 -11.35
C ASP A 254 0.10 -1.43 -10.83
N GLY A 255 0.26 -0.36 -10.06
CA GLY A 255 -0.82 0.42 -9.48
C GLY A 255 -1.84 0.93 -10.51
N LEU A 256 -1.42 1.15 -11.76
CA LEU A 256 -2.30 1.58 -12.85
C LEU A 256 -3.40 0.54 -13.13
N ASN A 257 -3.04 -0.74 -13.11
CA ASN A 257 -3.97 -1.84 -13.39
C ASN A 257 -5.00 -2.02 -12.26
N PHE A 258 -4.58 -1.78 -11.01
CA PHE A 258 -5.50 -1.74 -9.87
C PHE A 258 -6.39 -0.49 -9.87
N ALA A 259 -5.82 0.68 -10.14
CA ALA A 259 -6.55 1.94 -10.21
C ALA A 259 -7.72 1.88 -11.21
N ALA A 260 -7.51 1.27 -12.37
CA ALA A 260 -8.54 1.08 -13.40
C ALA A 260 -9.71 0.17 -12.96
N ARG A 261 -9.56 -0.59 -11.87
CA ARG A 261 -10.58 -1.49 -11.32
C ARG A 261 -11.28 -0.95 -10.10
N THR A 262 -10.63 -0.04 -9.37
CA THR A 262 -11.14 0.47 -8.09
C THR A 262 -12.33 1.41 -8.30
N ARG A 263 -13.40 1.21 -7.54
CA ARG A 263 -14.63 2.01 -7.61
C ARG A 263 -14.88 2.88 -6.38
N SER A 264 -14.24 2.56 -5.28
CA SER A 264 -14.37 3.32 -4.02
C SER A 264 -13.91 4.76 -4.20
N PRO A 265 -14.52 5.75 -3.53
CA PRO A 265 -14.03 7.12 -3.54
C PRO A 265 -12.56 7.20 -3.08
N ALA A 266 -11.76 8.06 -3.73
CA ALA A 266 -10.35 8.21 -3.42
C ALA A 266 -9.90 9.66 -3.26
N LEU A 267 -8.95 9.86 -2.33
CA LEU A 267 -8.18 11.10 -2.20
C LEU A 267 -6.70 10.79 -2.35
N PHE A 268 -6.11 11.18 -3.46
CA PHE A 268 -4.68 11.05 -3.73
C PHE A 268 -3.89 12.25 -3.21
N SER A 269 -2.59 12.07 -3.01
CA SER A 269 -1.63 13.18 -2.97
C SER A 269 -0.51 12.98 -3.98
N VAL A 270 0.05 14.09 -4.45
CA VAL A 270 1.23 14.15 -5.31
C VAL A 270 2.10 15.32 -4.92
N ALA A 271 3.42 15.14 -4.97
CA ALA A 271 4.40 16.19 -4.74
C ALA A 271 5.22 16.41 -6.01
N LEU A 272 5.25 17.66 -6.53
CA LEU A 272 5.81 17.92 -7.87
C LEU A 272 7.34 17.87 -7.94
N MET A 273 8.02 17.81 -6.79
CA MET A 273 9.49 17.66 -6.72
C MET A 273 9.92 16.28 -6.19
N ASP A 274 9.00 15.32 -6.16
CA ASP A 274 9.26 13.96 -5.68
C ASP A 274 10.02 13.14 -6.74
N ASP A 275 11.26 12.78 -6.43
CA ASP A 275 12.12 11.97 -7.30
C ASP A 275 12.14 10.48 -6.92
N ILE A 276 11.44 10.12 -5.85
CA ILE A 276 11.25 8.72 -5.43
C ILE A 276 10.00 8.14 -6.09
N CYS A 277 8.88 8.87 -6.02
CA CYS A 277 7.64 8.58 -6.74
C CYS A 277 7.33 9.71 -7.73
N PRO A 278 7.93 9.70 -8.93
CA PRO A 278 7.80 10.79 -9.88
C PRO A 278 6.35 11.19 -10.15
N PRO A 279 6.03 12.50 -10.23
CA PRO A 279 4.67 12.99 -10.43
C PRO A 279 3.90 12.31 -11.55
N SER A 280 4.56 12.04 -12.70
CA SER A 280 3.90 11.38 -13.83
C SER A 280 3.45 9.95 -13.52
N THR A 281 4.13 9.24 -12.61
CA THR A 281 3.70 7.89 -12.19
C THR A 281 2.47 7.94 -11.30
N VAL A 282 2.39 8.94 -10.42
CA VAL A 282 1.24 9.19 -9.54
C VAL A 282 0.03 9.64 -10.35
N PHE A 283 0.21 10.62 -11.27
CA PHE A 283 -0.87 11.08 -12.15
C PHE A 283 -1.35 10.00 -13.11
N ALA A 284 -0.47 9.11 -13.60
CA ALA A 284 -0.90 7.97 -14.39
C ALA A 284 -1.87 7.07 -13.61
N ALA A 285 -1.57 6.73 -12.34
CA ALA A 285 -2.49 5.97 -11.50
C ALA A 285 -3.78 6.74 -11.21
N TYR A 286 -3.68 8.03 -10.86
CA TYR A 286 -4.82 8.90 -10.64
C TYR A 286 -5.72 9.00 -11.87
N ASN A 287 -5.16 9.27 -13.05
CA ASN A 287 -5.95 9.45 -14.27
C ASN A 287 -6.65 8.17 -14.71
N HIS A 288 -6.05 6.99 -14.49
CA HIS A 288 -6.67 5.68 -14.72
C HIS A 288 -7.69 5.27 -13.66
N TYR A 289 -7.70 5.90 -12.49
CA TYR A 289 -8.60 5.51 -11.39
C TYR A 289 -10.07 5.61 -11.81
N ALA A 290 -10.82 4.53 -11.64
CA ALA A 290 -12.16 4.41 -12.22
C ALA A 290 -13.29 4.93 -11.32
N GLY A 291 -13.07 5.05 -10.00
CA GLY A 291 -14.02 5.60 -9.04
C GLY A 291 -14.02 7.13 -8.98
N MET A 292 -14.86 7.69 -8.12
CA MET A 292 -14.76 9.11 -7.75
C MET A 292 -13.38 9.38 -7.16
N LYS A 293 -12.73 10.45 -7.57
CA LYS A 293 -11.36 10.75 -7.17
C LYS A 293 -11.11 12.23 -7.05
N ASP A 294 -10.25 12.59 -6.11
CA ASP A 294 -9.67 13.92 -5.97
C ASP A 294 -8.17 13.79 -5.68
N ILE A 295 -7.39 14.84 -5.91
CA ILE A 295 -5.95 14.85 -5.71
C ILE A 295 -5.49 16.16 -5.08
N ARG A 296 -4.62 16.06 -4.05
CA ARG A 296 -3.92 17.21 -3.49
C ARG A 296 -2.53 17.33 -4.09
N ILE A 297 -2.21 18.50 -4.61
CA ILE A 297 -0.97 18.77 -5.33
C ILE A 297 -0.08 19.64 -4.45
N TYR A 298 1.08 19.12 -4.05
CA TYR A 298 2.07 19.81 -3.24
C TYR A 298 3.23 20.27 -4.12
N THR A 299 3.21 21.55 -4.50
CA THR A 299 4.06 22.11 -5.57
C THR A 299 5.54 22.06 -5.25
N TYR A 300 5.94 22.37 -4.00
CA TYR A 300 7.35 22.47 -3.59
C TYR A 300 7.82 21.34 -2.68
N ASN A 301 6.97 20.35 -2.45
CA ASN A 301 7.27 19.20 -1.62
C ASN A 301 7.96 18.10 -2.45
N GLN A 302 8.67 17.26 -1.72
CA GLN A 302 9.31 16.05 -2.22
C GLN A 302 8.50 14.81 -1.77
N HIS A 303 9.18 13.73 -1.41
CA HIS A 303 8.54 12.46 -1.06
C HIS A 303 7.72 12.49 0.24
N GLU A 304 7.85 13.51 1.07
CA GLU A 304 7.03 13.71 2.28
C GLU A 304 5.55 14.00 1.97
N GLY A 305 5.23 14.45 0.75
CA GLY A 305 3.88 14.46 0.20
C GLY A 305 2.82 15.25 0.96
N GLY A 306 3.18 16.34 1.65
CA GLY A 306 2.24 17.24 2.36
C GLY A 306 2.03 16.92 3.84
N GLU A 307 2.51 15.79 4.37
CA GLU A 307 2.57 15.46 5.81
C GLU A 307 1.27 15.78 6.57
N SER A 308 1.34 16.66 7.59
CA SER A 308 0.20 17.03 8.41
C SER A 308 -0.91 17.76 7.64
N PHE A 309 -0.58 18.49 6.58
CA PHE A 309 -1.59 19.11 5.70
C PHE A 309 -2.39 18.03 4.98
N GLN A 310 -1.73 17.01 4.44
CA GLN A 310 -2.42 15.89 3.80
C GLN A 310 -3.24 15.08 4.81
N ASN A 311 -2.75 14.87 6.03
CA ASN A 311 -3.50 14.20 7.08
C ASN A 311 -4.82 14.91 7.39
N LEU A 312 -4.83 16.25 7.45
CA LEU A 312 -6.06 17.02 7.63
C LEU A 312 -7.03 16.87 6.45
N GLU A 313 -6.52 16.84 5.22
CA GLU A 313 -7.35 16.60 4.03
C GLU A 313 -7.96 15.20 4.04
N LYS A 314 -7.19 14.18 4.42
CA LYS A 314 -7.69 12.80 4.59
C LYS A 314 -8.76 12.70 5.67
N ALA A 315 -8.58 13.37 6.80
CA ALA A 315 -9.60 13.44 7.87
C ALA A 315 -10.90 14.06 7.38
N ARG A 316 -10.82 15.19 6.65
CA ARG A 316 -11.98 15.85 6.03
C ARG A 316 -12.66 14.96 4.98
N PHE A 317 -11.87 14.27 4.18
CA PHE A 317 -12.38 13.33 3.17
C PHE A 317 -13.22 12.22 3.83
N LEU A 318 -12.70 11.55 4.86
CA LEU A 318 -13.45 10.51 5.56
C LEU A 318 -14.68 11.06 6.30
N ALA A 319 -14.58 12.23 6.91
CA ALA A 319 -15.73 12.89 7.52
C ALA A 319 -16.82 13.24 6.48
N SER A 320 -16.46 13.63 5.27
CA SER A 320 -17.42 13.86 4.19
C SER A 320 -18.03 12.58 3.63
N LEU A 321 -17.35 11.46 3.75
CA LEU A 321 -17.80 10.17 3.24
C LEU A 321 -18.76 9.46 4.20
N TRP A 322 -18.56 9.65 5.50
CA TRP A 322 -19.27 8.88 6.53
C TRP A 322 -20.08 9.71 7.54
N GLY A 323 -19.99 11.03 7.48
CA GLY A 323 -20.72 11.96 8.35
C GLY A 323 -19.96 12.32 9.59
#